data_822314799472e41293663e85545238d6
#
_entry.id   822314799472e41293663e85545238d6
#
_cell.length_a   1.000
_cell.length_b   1.000
_cell.length_c   1.000
_cell.angle_alpha   90.00
_cell.angle_beta   90.00
_cell.angle_gamma   90.00
#
_symmetry.space_group_name_H-M   'P 1'
#
loop_
_entity.id
_entity.type
_entity.pdbx_description
1 polymer ?
#
loop_
_entity_poly.entity_id
_entity_poly.type
_entity_poly.pdbx_seq_one_letter_code
_entity_poly.pdbx_strand_id
1 'polypeptide(L)'
;MSREMLQLAEALASEKNVETEVVFKALEFALSTAAKKKADREHMDVRVEIDRDTGEYQTFRRWLIVADEDYTYPDVEKTIEEIQEEIPGTTIQIGEYYEEQLPNEGFGRQAAQTAKQIILQRIRDAEREQNLNEFLAFKEDIVSGTVKRVERHGIIVEVVAGKLDALIPREEMIPRENFRSGDRIRALFLRVDEIGNTGRKQVILSRTSGDFLAKLYANEVPEIADGLLEIREVARDPGQRAKVAVKANDQRIDPQGTCIGVRGSRVNAVSNELSGERIDIVLWSPEPAQFVMNALSPAEVSRIVIDEDKHAVDVIVDENQLALAIGRGGQNVRLASILTGWQLNIMTVEEADERNAAEDAVIRNLFTTHLNIDDETADILVEEGFATLEEVAYVPAAELLAIDGFDEEIVETLRNRARDAILTITIAAEEKLGEVSEDMRNLDGVNSDMLRKLAEAGVTQRDDLAELSVDELVEITGVDEEEAKKVILAAREHWFTEENN
;
A
#
# COMPACT_ATOMS: atom_id res chain seq x y z
N MET A 1 17.00 13.89 -52.98
CA MET A 1 17.04 13.67 -51.52
C MET A 1 15.82 14.27 -50.81
N SER A 2 15.44 15.54 -51.02
CA SER A 2 14.29 16.17 -50.30
C SER A 2 12.95 15.45 -50.58
N ARG A 3 12.63 15.19 -51.85
CA ARG A 3 11.39 14.49 -52.23
C ARG A 3 11.34 13.02 -51.79
N GLU A 4 12.49 12.38 -51.73
CA GLU A 4 12.62 10.99 -51.22
C GLU A 4 12.41 10.93 -49.70
N MET A 5 12.77 11.96 -48.97
CA MET A 5 12.52 12.07 -47.51
C MET A 5 11.04 12.20 -47.21
N LEU A 6 10.30 13.01 -47.97
CA LEU A 6 8.82 13.14 -47.81
C LEU A 6 8.14 11.79 -48.09
N GLN A 7 8.49 11.14 -49.23
CA GLN A 7 7.94 9.84 -49.58
C GLN A 7 8.29 8.74 -48.57
N LEU A 8 9.49 8.78 -48.00
CA LEU A 8 9.89 7.87 -46.95
C LEU A 8 9.09 8.11 -45.65
N ALA A 9 8.88 9.37 -45.27
CA ALA A 9 8.11 9.72 -44.09
C ALA A 9 6.64 9.28 -44.23
N GLU A 10 6.02 9.55 -45.37
CA GLU A 10 4.62 9.14 -45.65
C GLU A 10 4.48 7.61 -45.71
N ALA A 11 5.41 6.91 -46.39
CA ALA A 11 5.39 5.47 -46.48
C ALA A 11 5.53 4.80 -45.11
N LEU A 12 6.46 5.28 -44.25
CA LEU A 12 6.66 4.78 -42.91
C LEU A 12 5.47 5.09 -41.99
N ALA A 13 4.90 6.29 -42.10
CA ALA A 13 3.71 6.68 -41.34
C ALA A 13 2.51 5.75 -41.64
N SER A 14 2.29 5.50 -42.95
CA SER A 14 1.23 4.60 -43.43
C SER A 14 1.47 3.13 -43.05
N GLU A 15 2.71 2.62 -43.26
CA GLU A 15 3.08 1.24 -42.91
C GLU A 15 2.94 0.95 -41.41
N LYS A 16 3.24 1.93 -40.56
CA LYS A 16 3.31 1.81 -39.11
C LYS A 16 2.09 2.37 -38.38
N ASN A 17 1.13 2.93 -39.14
CA ASN A 17 -0.09 3.53 -38.57
C ASN A 17 0.19 4.58 -37.49
N VAL A 18 1.18 5.44 -37.73
CA VAL A 18 1.55 6.57 -36.86
C VAL A 18 1.37 7.90 -37.58
N GLU A 19 1.23 8.98 -36.84
CA GLU A 19 1.16 10.32 -37.45
C GLU A 19 2.46 10.66 -38.19
N THR A 20 2.34 11.29 -39.35
CA THR A 20 3.51 11.69 -40.20
C THR A 20 4.46 12.59 -39.40
N GLU A 21 3.96 13.42 -38.50
CA GLU A 21 4.77 14.31 -37.67
C GLU A 21 5.71 13.53 -36.72
N VAL A 22 5.28 12.37 -36.20
CA VAL A 22 6.12 11.49 -35.38
C VAL A 22 7.31 10.98 -36.19
N VAL A 23 7.09 10.64 -37.48
CA VAL A 23 8.16 10.19 -38.37
C VAL A 23 9.13 11.32 -38.68
N PHE A 24 8.64 12.55 -38.91
CA PHE A 24 9.51 13.72 -39.11
C PHE A 24 10.38 14.02 -37.90
N LYS A 25 9.80 14.04 -36.68
CA LYS A 25 10.56 14.21 -35.43
C LYS A 25 11.63 13.12 -35.25
N ALA A 26 11.32 11.86 -35.62
CA ALA A 26 12.28 10.77 -35.61
C ALA A 26 13.42 10.97 -36.60
N LEU A 27 13.12 11.45 -37.83
CA LEU A 27 14.08 11.82 -38.84
C LEU A 27 15.00 12.94 -38.36
N GLU A 28 14.45 14.03 -37.84
CA GLU A 28 15.19 15.18 -37.31
C GLU A 28 16.15 14.74 -36.18
N PHE A 29 15.68 13.93 -35.25
CA PHE A 29 16.52 13.40 -34.17
C PHE A 29 17.64 12.48 -34.71
N ALA A 30 17.34 11.62 -35.69
CA ALA A 30 18.31 10.73 -36.27
C ALA A 30 19.40 11.50 -37.04
N LEU A 31 19.02 12.52 -37.81
CA LEU A 31 19.94 13.41 -38.51
C LEU A 31 20.80 14.23 -37.54
N SER A 32 20.22 14.74 -36.47
CA SER A 32 20.93 15.44 -35.38
C SER A 32 22.01 14.53 -34.76
N THR A 33 21.64 13.29 -34.42
CA THR A 33 22.58 12.31 -33.85
C THR A 33 23.70 11.96 -34.84
N ALA A 34 23.36 11.84 -36.12
CA ALA A 34 24.34 11.58 -37.15
C ALA A 34 25.32 12.76 -37.37
N ALA A 35 24.81 14.00 -37.25
CA ALA A 35 25.63 15.22 -37.34
C ALA A 35 26.61 15.31 -36.15
N LYS A 36 26.16 14.99 -34.94
CA LYS A 36 27.03 14.95 -33.74
C LYS A 36 28.18 13.96 -33.89
N LYS A 37 27.91 12.73 -34.35
CA LYS A 37 28.93 11.68 -34.57
C LYS A 37 29.96 12.03 -35.65
N LYS A 38 29.53 12.70 -36.72
CA LYS A 38 30.42 13.10 -37.81
C LYS A 38 31.40 14.19 -37.40
N ALA A 39 30.98 15.08 -36.52
CA ALA A 39 31.81 16.19 -36.05
C ALA A 39 32.84 15.77 -34.99
N ASP A 40 32.84 14.49 -34.52
CA ASP A 40 33.64 13.97 -33.43
C ASP A 40 33.48 14.81 -32.12
N ARG A 41 32.29 15.36 -31.92
CA ARG A 41 31.93 16.24 -30.83
C ARG A 41 30.66 15.72 -30.16
N GLU A 42 30.79 14.67 -29.37
CA GLU A 42 29.65 14.03 -28.66
C GLU A 42 28.89 14.98 -27.73
N HIS A 43 29.55 16.04 -27.30
CA HIS A 43 28.98 17.02 -26.34
C HIS A 43 28.26 18.21 -27.00
N MET A 44 28.29 18.35 -28.34
CA MET A 44 27.57 19.43 -29.02
C MET A 44 26.08 19.18 -29.03
N ASP A 45 25.28 20.24 -28.78
CA ASP A 45 23.85 20.18 -29.03
C ASP A 45 23.55 20.63 -30.49
N VAL A 46 22.90 19.75 -31.22
CA VAL A 46 22.58 19.95 -32.65
C VAL A 46 21.10 19.67 -32.86
N ARG A 47 20.41 20.63 -33.47
CA ARG A 47 19.02 20.49 -33.91
C ARG A 47 18.99 20.42 -35.45
N VAL A 48 18.17 19.52 -35.95
CA VAL A 48 17.86 19.45 -37.40
C VAL A 48 16.37 19.72 -37.53
N GLU A 49 16.01 20.54 -38.51
CA GLU A 49 14.63 20.86 -38.86
C GLU A 49 14.41 20.49 -40.32
N ILE A 50 13.34 19.74 -40.60
CA ILE A 50 12.94 19.31 -41.95
C ILE A 50 11.70 20.11 -42.33
N ASP A 51 11.78 20.78 -43.47
CA ASP A 51 10.64 21.45 -44.07
C ASP A 51 9.61 20.40 -44.54
N ARG A 52 8.38 20.48 -44.03
CA ARG A 52 7.31 19.49 -44.29
C ARG A 52 6.79 19.51 -45.72
N ASP A 53 6.96 20.63 -46.44
CA ASP A 53 6.45 20.81 -47.78
C ASP A 53 7.52 20.43 -48.83
N THR A 54 8.76 20.81 -48.58
CA THR A 54 9.88 20.62 -49.53
C THR A 54 10.72 19.39 -49.23
N GLY A 55 10.74 18.93 -47.99
CA GLY A 55 11.61 17.87 -47.49
C GLY A 55 13.10 18.26 -47.40
N GLU A 56 13.39 19.57 -47.50
CA GLU A 56 14.73 20.11 -47.26
C GLU A 56 14.98 20.18 -45.78
N TYR A 57 16.22 19.95 -45.37
CA TYR A 57 16.56 20.04 -43.93
C TYR A 57 17.61 21.13 -43.71
N GLN A 58 17.56 21.71 -42.54
CA GLN A 58 18.53 22.66 -42.01
C GLN A 58 19.11 22.14 -40.70
N THR A 59 20.39 22.36 -40.48
CA THR A 59 21.11 21.88 -39.30
C THR A 59 21.56 23.11 -38.51
N PHE A 60 21.24 23.10 -37.21
CA PHE A 60 21.59 24.16 -36.31
C PHE A 60 22.40 23.61 -35.13
N ARG A 61 23.50 24.27 -34.80
CA ARG A 61 24.17 24.12 -33.52
C ARG A 61 23.46 25.03 -32.54
N ARG A 62 23.19 24.58 -31.32
CA ARG A 62 22.53 25.40 -30.31
C ARG A 62 23.24 25.33 -28.99
N TRP A 63 23.12 26.42 -28.23
CA TRP A 63 23.62 26.55 -26.89
C TRP A 63 22.49 27.05 -26.00
N LEU A 64 22.36 26.43 -24.84
CA LEU A 64 21.45 26.89 -23.79
C LEU A 64 22.04 28.15 -23.15
N ILE A 65 21.24 29.17 -22.98
CA ILE A 65 21.67 30.38 -22.29
C ILE A 65 21.48 30.17 -20.80
N VAL A 66 22.59 30.23 -20.08
CA VAL A 66 22.61 30.05 -18.61
C VAL A 66 23.13 31.32 -17.93
N ALA A 67 22.87 31.45 -16.62
CA ALA A 67 23.49 32.46 -15.79
C ALA A 67 24.98 32.14 -15.58
N ASP A 68 25.80 33.15 -15.34
CA ASP A 68 27.25 32.98 -15.14
C ASP A 68 27.57 32.00 -13.98
N GLU A 69 26.70 31.92 -12.97
CA GLU A 69 26.83 31.02 -11.83
C GLU A 69 26.57 29.53 -12.20
N ASP A 70 25.74 29.31 -13.23
CA ASP A 70 25.32 27.98 -13.68
C ASP A 70 26.13 27.46 -14.88
N TYR A 71 27.04 28.26 -15.43
CA TYR A 71 27.84 27.94 -16.61
C TYR A 71 28.85 26.80 -16.32
N THR A 72 28.59 25.63 -16.89
CA THR A 72 29.38 24.41 -16.61
C THR A 72 29.94 23.75 -17.86
N TYR A 73 29.18 23.77 -18.96
CA TYR A 73 29.48 23.02 -20.19
C TYR A 73 29.62 23.92 -21.42
N PRO A 74 30.82 24.44 -21.72
CA PRO A 74 31.03 25.39 -22.84
C PRO A 74 30.59 24.91 -24.22
N ASP A 75 30.51 23.58 -24.41
CA ASP A 75 30.09 23.01 -25.69
C ASP A 75 28.58 23.11 -25.97
N VAL A 76 27.75 23.23 -24.93
CA VAL A 76 26.27 23.24 -24.98
C VAL A 76 25.64 24.43 -24.27
N GLU A 77 26.42 25.23 -23.57
CA GLU A 77 25.98 26.39 -22.80
C GLU A 77 26.72 27.64 -23.25
N LYS A 78 26.10 28.81 -23.16
CA LYS A 78 26.70 30.14 -23.30
C LYS A 78 26.11 31.10 -22.29
N THR A 79 26.87 32.08 -21.89
CA THR A 79 26.37 33.18 -21.06
C THR A 79 25.76 34.27 -21.91
N ILE A 80 24.95 35.15 -21.30
CA ILE A 80 24.37 36.30 -21.98
C ILE A 80 25.48 37.26 -22.47
N GLU A 81 26.56 37.41 -21.69
CA GLU A 81 27.69 38.29 -22.01
C GLU A 81 28.39 37.79 -23.27
N GLU A 82 28.69 36.50 -23.39
CA GLU A 82 29.31 35.92 -24.58
C GLU A 82 28.47 36.12 -25.85
N ILE A 83 27.14 36.03 -25.74
CA ILE A 83 26.27 36.23 -26.91
C ILE A 83 26.12 37.72 -27.28
N GLN A 84 26.10 38.61 -26.28
CA GLN A 84 26.07 40.05 -26.56
C GLN A 84 27.35 40.57 -27.23
N GLU A 85 28.51 39.91 -26.94
CA GLU A 85 29.76 40.16 -27.65
C GLU A 85 29.71 39.66 -29.12
N GLU A 86 29.12 38.48 -29.37
CA GLU A 86 28.97 37.94 -30.72
C GLU A 86 27.89 38.67 -31.53
N ILE A 87 26.76 39.04 -30.92
CA ILE A 87 25.61 39.70 -31.57
C ILE A 87 25.14 40.85 -30.73
N PRO A 88 25.70 42.05 -30.96
CA PRO A 88 25.28 43.25 -30.24
C PRO A 88 23.79 43.58 -30.45
N GLY A 89 23.04 43.67 -29.37
CA GLY A 89 21.60 44.06 -29.42
C GLY A 89 20.63 42.89 -29.42
N THR A 90 21.09 41.66 -29.16
CA THR A 90 20.22 40.50 -28.98
C THR A 90 19.33 40.65 -27.72
N THR A 91 18.11 40.11 -27.78
CA THR A 91 17.12 40.11 -26.70
C THR A 91 16.91 38.72 -26.08
N ILE A 92 17.83 37.80 -26.27
CA ILE A 92 17.74 36.42 -25.79
C ILE A 92 17.82 36.43 -24.24
N GLN A 93 16.98 35.56 -23.60
CA GLN A 93 16.89 35.45 -22.15
C GLN A 93 17.50 34.14 -21.65
N ILE A 94 17.82 34.09 -20.36
CA ILE A 94 18.26 32.84 -19.69
C ILE A 94 17.18 31.78 -19.84
N GLY A 95 17.58 30.57 -20.24
CA GLY A 95 16.70 29.44 -20.52
C GLY A 95 16.29 29.32 -22.00
N GLU A 96 16.62 30.30 -22.86
CA GLU A 96 16.42 30.19 -24.30
C GLU A 96 17.65 29.59 -24.98
N TYR A 97 17.48 29.17 -26.25
CA TYR A 97 18.57 28.62 -27.04
C TYR A 97 19.06 29.63 -28.06
N TYR A 98 20.36 29.81 -28.10
CA TYR A 98 21.03 30.46 -29.24
C TYR A 98 21.34 29.43 -30.31
N GLU A 99 20.99 29.70 -31.56
CA GLU A 99 21.16 28.78 -32.70
C GLU A 99 22.02 29.38 -33.78
N GLU A 100 22.99 28.63 -34.23
CA GLU A 100 23.83 28.94 -35.39
C GLU A 100 23.63 27.90 -36.50
N GLN A 101 23.33 28.37 -37.71
CA GLN A 101 23.11 27.49 -38.82
C GLN A 101 24.45 26.86 -39.32
N LEU A 102 24.50 25.56 -39.33
CA LEU A 102 25.63 24.80 -39.88
C LEU A 102 25.42 24.48 -41.37
N PRO A 103 26.51 24.37 -42.16
CA PRO A 103 26.38 23.92 -43.53
C PRO A 103 25.85 22.48 -43.60
N ASN A 104 24.87 22.25 -44.48
CA ASN A 104 24.30 20.93 -44.71
C ASN A 104 25.32 20.06 -45.47
N GLU A 105 26.03 19.24 -44.74
CA GLU A 105 26.97 18.26 -45.33
C GLU A 105 26.25 16.93 -45.55
N GLY A 106 26.51 16.29 -46.70
CA GLY A 106 25.96 14.98 -47.06
C GLY A 106 26.34 13.88 -46.03
N PHE A 107 25.37 13.11 -45.62
CA PHE A 107 25.56 12.02 -44.68
C PHE A 107 26.21 10.80 -45.35
N GLY A 108 27.30 10.27 -44.78
CA GLY A 108 27.95 9.04 -45.23
C GLY A 108 27.07 7.79 -44.95
N ARG A 109 27.44 6.66 -45.59
CA ARG A 109 26.67 5.40 -45.46
C ARG A 109 26.46 4.93 -44.02
N GLN A 110 27.43 5.11 -43.14
CA GLN A 110 27.31 4.75 -41.71
C GLN A 110 26.30 5.64 -40.97
N ALA A 111 26.33 6.93 -41.25
CA ALA A 111 25.36 7.88 -40.68
C ALA A 111 23.92 7.55 -41.11
N ALA A 112 23.74 7.19 -42.40
CA ALA A 112 22.44 6.76 -42.92
C ALA A 112 21.93 5.45 -42.28
N GLN A 113 22.80 4.49 -41.97
CA GLN A 113 22.41 3.27 -41.25
C GLN A 113 22.04 3.54 -39.81
N THR A 114 22.81 4.38 -39.11
CA THR A 114 22.50 4.79 -37.74
C THR A 114 21.18 5.56 -37.68
N ALA A 115 20.98 6.49 -38.63
CA ALA A 115 19.72 7.23 -38.75
C ALA A 115 18.52 6.26 -38.94
N LYS A 116 18.64 5.28 -39.83
CA LYS A 116 17.57 4.28 -40.01
C LYS A 116 17.27 3.49 -38.74
N GLN A 117 18.26 3.10 -37.97
CA GLN A 117 18.02 2.40 -36.68
C GLN A 117 17.32 3.28 -35.67
N ILE A 118 17.73 4.55 -35.55
CA ILE A 118 17.12 5.52 -34.66
C ILE A 118 15.66 5.80 -35.02
N ILE A 119 15.40 5.99 -36.34
CA ILE A 119 14.04 6.19 -36.85
C ILE A 119 13.16 5.01 -36.51
N LEU A 120 13.60 3.79 -36.83
CA LEU A 120 12.85 2.57 -36.52
C LEU A 120 12.61 2.40 -34.99
N GLN A 121 13.56 2.82 -34.17
CA GLN A 121 13.39 2.78 -32.71
C GLN A 121 12.35 3.80 -32.26
N ARG A 122 12.42 5.05 -32.72
CA ARG A 122 11.46 6.12 -32.36
C ARG A 122 10.04 5.81 -32.82
N ILE A 123 9.90 5.26 -34.04
CA ILE A 123 8.59 4.82 -34.53
C ILE A 123 8.03 3.70 -33.65
N ARG A 124 8.85 2.70 -33.27
CA ARG A 124 8.40 1.64 -32.36
C ARG A 124 8.00 2.17 -30.98
N ASP A 125 8.72 3.17 -30.48
CA ASP A 125 8.38 3.76 -29.18
C ASP A 125 7.05 4.54 -29.29
N ALA A 126 6.81 5.26 -30.39
CA ALA A 126 5.55 5.94 -30.66
C ALA A 126 4.37 4.96 -30.90
N GLU A 127 4.58 3.88 -31.66
CA GLU A 127 3.59 2.80 -31.81
C GLU A 127 3.19 2.20 -30.45
N ARG A 128 4.17 1.97 -29.57
CA ARG A 128 3.92 1.46 -28.21
C ARG A 128 3.11 2.45 -27.38
N GLU A 129 3.46 3.71 -27.42
CA GLU A 129 2.74 4.75 -26.67
C GLU A 129 1.29 4.89 -27.18
N GLN A 130 1.09 4.88 -28.48
CA GLN A 130 -0.25 4.89 -29.09
C GLN A 130 -1.06 3.66 -28.66
N ASN A 131 -0.49 2.44 -28.77
CA ASN A 131 -1.15 1.21 -28.36
C ASN A 131 -1.44 1.19 -26.87
N LEU A 132 -0.56 1.76 -26.02
CA LEU A 132 -0.80 1.93 -24.58
C LEU A 132 -1.96 2.87 -24.31
N ASN A 133 -2.01 4.02 -24.98
CA ASN A 133 -3.09 5.00 -24.83
C ASN A 133 -4.43 4.41 -25.29
N GLU A 134 -4.44 3.67 -26.41
CA GLU A 134 -5.62 2.95 -26.90
C GLU A 134 -6.07 1.89 -25.88
N PHE A 135 -5.13 1.11 -25.33
CA PHE A 135 -5.42 0.13 -24.28
C PHE A 135 -6.01 0.80 -23.04
N LEU A 136 -5.45 1.91 -22.56
CA LEU A 136 -5.93 2.62 -21.37
C LEU A 136 -7.31 3.26 -21.58
N ALA A 137 -7.64 3.68 -22.82
CA ALA A 137 -8.94 4.25 -23.14
C ALA A 137 -10.07 3.20 -23.12
N PHE A 138 -9.78 1.96 -23.52
CA PHE A 138 -10.77 0.89 -23.68
C PHE A 138 -10.49 -0.33 -22.79
N LYS A 139 -9.60 -0.19 -21.80
CA LYS A 139 -9.23 -1.30 -20.91
C LYS A 139 -10.44 -1.88 -20.20
N GLU A 140 -10.54 -3.19 -20.27
CA GLU A 140 -11.37 -3.98 -19.36
C GLU A 140 -10.59 -4.23 -18.06
N ASP A 141 -11.31 -4.40 -16.95
CA ASP A 141 -10.67 -4.74 -15.67
C ASP A 141 -9.87 -6.04 -15.77
N ILE A 142 -10.45 -7.08 -16.40
CA ILE A 142 -9.76 -8.33 -16.70
C ILE A 142 -9.21 -8.29 -18.13
N VAL A 143 -7.92 -8.34 -18.23
CA VAL A 143 -7.19 -8.37 -19.48
C VAL A 143 -6.91 -9.81 -19.88
N SER A 144 -7.30 -10.17 -21.11
CA SER A 144 -6.98 -11.46 -21.71
C SER A 144 -5.79 -11.31 -22.66
N GLY A 145 -4.84 -12.22 -22.55
CA GLY A 145 -3.64 -12.20 -23.40
C GLY A 145 -3.06 -13.57 -23.66
N THR A 146 -1.95 -13.59 -24.38
CA THR A 146 -1.18 -14.79 -24.66
C THR A 146 0.22 -14.66 -24.09
N VAL A 147 0.71 -15.68 -23.42
CA VAL A 147 2.07 -15.70 -22.87
C VAL A 147 3.07 -15.68 -24.02
N LYS A 148 3.86 -14.62 -24.10
CA LYS A 148 4.92 -14.45 -25.11
C LYS A 148 6.20 -15.15 -24.68
N ARG A 149 6.62 -14.90 -23.45
CA ARG A 149 7.81 -15.52 -22.85
C ARG A 149 7.72 -15.51 -21.32
N VAL A 150 8.39 -16.47 -20.72
CA VAL A 150 8.55 -16.60 -19.28
C VAL A 150 9.98 -16.18 -18.93
N GLU A 151 10.11 -15.23 -18.01
CA GLU A 151 11.39 -14.69 -17.55
C GLU A 151 11.59 -14.99 -16.06
N ARG A 152 12.80 -14.74 -15.56
CA ARG A 152 13.12 -15.00 -14.14
C ARG A 152 12.30 -14.16 -13.17
N HIS A 153 11.94 -12.95 -13.57
CA HIS A 153 11.22 -11.96 -12.74
C HIS A 153 9.73 -11.85 -13.08
N GLY A 154 9.23 -12.63 -14.02
CA GLY A 154 7.81 -12.62 -14.36
C GLY A 154 7.48 -13.20 -15.71
N ILE A 155 6.25 -12.97 -16.16
CA ILE A 155 5.74 -13.42 -17.44
C ILE A 155 5.41 -12.20 -18.30
N ILE A 156 5.91 -12.20 -19.54
CA ILE A 156 5.50 -11.22 -20.53
C ILE A 156 4.29 -11.78 -21.29
N VAL A 157 3.22 -11.02 -21.24
CA VAL A 157 1.93 -11.33 -21.86
C VAL A 157 1.69 -10.37 -23.01
N GLU A 158 1.34 -10.90 -24.16
CA GLU A 158 0.95 -10.16 -25.32
C GLU A 158 -0.56 -9.88 -25.26
N VAL A 159 -0.92 -8.59 -25.17
CA VAL A 159 -2.30 -8.12 -25.06
C VAL A 159 -2.67 -7.28 -26.29
N VAL A 160 -3.96 -6.91 -26.45
CA VAL A 160 -4.45 -6.13 -27.58
C VAL A 160 -4.04 -6.77 -28.92
N ALA A 161 -4.36 -8.06 -29.09
CA ALA A 161 -4.06 -8.83 -30.32
C ALA A 161 -2.59 -8.73 -30.79
N GLY A 162 -1.66 -8.73 -29.82
CA GLY A 162 -0.22 -8.76 -30.12
C GLY A 162 0.45 -7.40 -30.25
N LYS A 163 -0.29 -6.31 -30.04
CA LYS A 163 0.26 -4.95 -30.20
C LYS A 163 0.96 -4.40 -28.95
N LEU A 164 0.64 -4.91 -27.76
CA LEU A 164 1.17 -4.41 -26.49
C LEU A 164 1.67 -5.57 -25.63
N ASP A 165 2.87 -5.42 -25.07
CA ASP A 165 3.44 -6.35 -24.10
C ASP A 165 3.14 -5.84 -22.67
N ALA A 166 2.51 -6.67 -21.84
CA ALA A 166 2.27 -6.46 -20.43
C ALA A 166 3.13 -7.41 -19.59
N LEU A 167 3.45 -7.02 -18.37
CA LEU A 167 4.21 -7.83 -17.41
C LEU A 167 3.31 -8.31 -16.30
N ILE A 168 3.37 -9.59 -15.97
CA ILE A 168 2.94 -10.12 -14.67
C ILE A 168 4.20 -10.39 -13.87
N PRO A 169 4.54 -9.56 -12.87
CA PRO A 169 5.68 -9.79 -12.00
C PRO A 169 5.52 -11.09 -11.22
N ARG A 170 6.62 -11.65 -10.73
CA ARG A 170 6.60 -12.93 -10.03
C ARG A 170 5.78 -12.90 -8.74
N GLU A 171 5.80 -11.78 -8.04
CA GLU A 171 4.99 -11.52 -6.85
C GLU A 171 3.48 -11.45 -7.15
N GLU A 172 3.12 -11.11 -8.41
CA GLU A 172 1.75 -11.02 -8.88
C GLU A 172 1.27 -12.30 -9.60
N MET A 173 2.07 -13.36 -9.56
CA MET A 173 1.72 -14.68 -10.07
C MET A 173 1.19 -15.57 -8.95
N ILE A 174 0.18 -16.40 -9.24
CA ILE A 174 -0.27 -17.43 -8.31
C ILE A 174 0.86 -18.46 -8.11
N PRO A 175 1.25 -18.78 -6.88
CA PRO A 175 2.27 -19.77 -6.60
C PRO A 175 1.94 -21.13 -7.26
N ARG A 176 2.95 -21.75 -7.87
CA ARG A 176 2.87 -23.05 -8.58
C ARG A 176 2.16 -23.03 -9.93
N GLU A 177 1.70 -21.90 -10.43
CA GLU A 177 1.29 -21.80 -11.83
C GLU A 177 2.50 -21.97 -12.76
N ASN A 178 2.34 -22.78 -13.80
CA ASN A 178 3.36 -23.02 -14.81
C ASN A 178 2.79 -22.70 -16.19
N PHE A 179 3.10 -21.52 -16.68
CA PHE A 179 2.75 -21.09 -18.03
C PHE A 179 3.86 -21.38 -19.03
N ARG A 180 3.46 -21.61 -20.26
CA ARG A 180 4.36 -21.76 -21.42
C ARG A 180 4.06 -20.69 -22.45
N SER A 181 5.04 -20.41 -23.29
CA SER A 181 4.82 -19.54 -24.45
C SER A 181 3.69 -20.10 -25.31
N GLY A 182 2.70 -19.24 -25.63
CA GLY A 182 1.50 -19.58 -26.36
C GLY A 182 0.27 -19.87 -25.51
N ASP A 183 0.40 -20.04 -24.19
CA ASP A 183 -0.73 -20.25 -23.29
C ASP A 183 -1.59 -18.97 -23.21
N ARG A 184 -2.91 -19.14 -23.12
CA ARG A 184 -3.82 -18.04 -22.84
C ARG A 184 -3.83 -17.77 -21.34
N ILE A 185 -3.87 -16.50 -20.99
CA ILE A 185 -3.87 -16.04 -19.60
C ILE A 185 -4.84 -14.86 -19.43
N ARG A 186 -5.55 -14.85 -18.32
CA ARG A 186 -6.34 -13.71 -17.85
C ARG A 186 -5.70 -13.13 -16.59
N ALA A 187 -5.67 -11.83 -16.49
CA ALA A 187 -5.13 -11.13 -15.32
C ALA A 187 -5.82 -9.79 -15.13
N LEU A 188 -5.78 -9.25 -13.94
CA LEU A 188 -6.27 -7.92 -13.64
C LEU A 188 -5.25 -6.87 -14.09
N PHE A 189 -5.71 -5.80 -14.71
CA PHE A 189 -4.89 -4.61 -14.90
C PHE A 189 -4.62 -3.96 -13.53
N LEU A 190 -3.34 -3.84 -13.16
CA LEU A 190 -2.95 -3.26 -11.87
C LEU A 190 -2.56 -1.79 -12.03
N ARG A 191 -1.53 -1.51 -12.82
CA ARG A 191 -0.98 -0.16 -13.03
C ARG A 191 -0.07 -0.10 -14.25
N VAL A 192 0.41 1.09 -14.54
CA VAL A 192 1.47 1.31 -15.53
C VAL A 192 2.71 1.81 -14.80
N ASP A 193 3.81 1.11 -14.96
CA ASP A 193 5.10 1.47 -14.37
C ASP A 193 6.06 2.03 -15.45
N GLU A 194 6.98 2.90 -15.04
CA GLU A 194 8.07 3.35 -15.90
C GLU A 194 9.29 2.46 -15.71
N ILE A 195 9.86 1.99 -16.84
CA ILE A 195 11.04 1.11 -16.83
C ILE A 195 12.31 1.96 -16.84
N GLY A 196 12.98 2.05 -15.69
CA GLY A 196 14.26 2.74 -15.53
C GLY A 196 14.22 4.21 -15.97
N ASN A 197 15.38 4.79 -16.25
CA ASN A 197 15.51 6.19 -16.73
C ASN A 197 15.15 6.39 -18.21
N THR A 198 14.53 5.40 -18.85
CA THR A 198 14.24 5.46 -20.31
C THR A 198 12.89 6.07 -20.64
N GLY A 199 12.05 6.38 -19.65
CA GLY A 199 10.68 6.87 -19.83
C GLY A 199 9.74 5.83 -20.50
N ARG A 200 10.16 4.57 -20.60
CA ARG A 200 9.34 3.50 -21.16
C ARG A 200 8.29 3.08 -20.14
N LYS A 201 7.04 3.12 -20.57
CA LYS A 201 5.88 2.67 -19.79
C LYS A 201 5.60 1.20 -20.05
N GLN A 202 5.29 0.47 -18.99
CA GLN A 202 4.91 -0.94 -19.04
C GLN A 202 3.64 -1.20 -18.25
N VAL A 203 2.72 -1.92 -18.87
CA VAL A 203 1.48 -2.39 -18.22
C VAL A 203 1.83 -3.52 -17.26
N ILE A 204 1.40 -3.39 -16.01
CA ILE A 204 1.53 -4.40 -14.97
C ILE A 204 0.18 -5.04 -14.73
N LEU A 205 0.18 -6.36 -14.75
CA LEU A 205 -1.00 -7.18 -14.51
C LEU A 205 -0.81 -8.02 -13.24
N SER A 206 -1.91 -8.34 -12.56
CA SER A 206 -1.94 -9.16 -11.35
C SER A 206 -2.88 -10.35 -11.49
N ARG A 207 -2.47 -11.50 -10.91
CA ARG A 207 -3.31 -12.67 -10.69
C ARG A 207 -3.51 -12.97 -9.20
N THR A 208 -2.82 -12.24 -8.32
CA THR A 208 -2.88 -12.40 -6.86
C THR A 208 -3.89 -11.48 -6.19
N SER A 209 -4.23 -10.35 -6.81
CA SER A 209 -5.16 -9.37 -6.26
C SER A 209 -6.54 -9.96 -5.90
N GLY A 210 -7.13 -9.50 -4.79
CA GLY A 210 -8.52 -9.79 -4.41
C GLY A 210 -9.52 -9.31 -5.47
N ASP A 211 -9.26 -8.15 -6.08
CA ASP A 211 -10.10 -7.59 -7.14
C ASP A 211 -10.16 -8.48 -8.38
N PHE A 212 -9.06 -9.21 -8.67
CA PHE A 212 -9.07 -10.18 -9.76
C PHE A 212 -10.14 -11.25 -9.55
N LEU A 213 -10.19 -11.81 -8.33
CA LEU A 213 -11.22 -12.78 -7.96
C LEU A 213 -12.63 -12.17 -7.99
N ALA A 214 -12.81 -10.96 -7.47
CA ALA A 214 -14.10 -10.27 -7.50
C ALA A 214 -14.61 -10.05 -8.94
N LYS A 215 -13.72 -9.64 -9.85
CA LYS A 215 -14.08 -9.44 -11.27
C LYS A 215 -14.33 -10.75 -12.01
N LEU A 216 -13.63 -11.84 -11.65
CA LEU A 216 -13.94 -13.17 -12.18
C LEU A 216 -15.36 -13.60 -11.77
N TYR A 217 -15.75 -13.36 -10.51
CA TYR A 217 -17.12 -13.62 -10.07
C TYR A 217 -18.15 -12.76 -10.79
N ALA A 218 -17.89 -11.48 -11.01
CA ALA A 218 -18.79 -10.60 -11.76
C ALA A 218 -19.02 -11.09 -13.19
N ASN A 219 -18.03 -11.76 -13.79
CA ASN A 219 -18.18 -12.36 -15.12
C ASN A 219 -18.96 -13.68 -15.11
N GLU A 220 -18.84 -14.49 -14.03
CA GLU A 220 -19.50 -15.80 -13.91
C GLU A 220 -20.90 -15.71 -13.29
N VAL A 221 -21.22 -14.62 -12.58
CA VAL A 221 -22.46 -14.41 -11.82
C VAL A 221 -23.16 -13.15 -12.36
N PRO A 222 -24.08 -13.28 -13.34
CA PRO A 222 -24.76 -12.14 -13.94
C PRO A 222 -25.49 -11.26 -12.93
N GLU A 223 -26.00 -11.85 -11.86
CA GLU A 223 -26.70 -11.17 -10.78
C GLU A 223 -25.83 -10.10 -10.07
N ILE A 224 -24.51 -10.24 -10.15
CA ILE A 224 -23.55 -9.20 -9.66
C ILE A 224 -23.50 -8.03 -10.66
N ALA A 225 -23.44 -8.32 -11.96
CA ALA A 225 -23.45 -7.31 -13.00
C ALA A 225 -24.77 -6.52 -13.02
N ASP A 226 -25.89 -7.20 -12.72
CA ASP A 226 -27.22 -6.60 -12.62
C ASP A 226 -27.44 -5.81 -11.31
N GLY A 227 -26.46 -5.80 -10.39
CA GLY A 227 -26.54 -5.11 -9.10
C GLY A 227 -27.46 -5.76 -8.07
N LEU A 228 -27.91 -6.98 -8.30
CA LEU A 228 -28.74 -7.75 -7.38
C LEU A 228 -27.94 -8.38 -6.24
N LEU A 229 -26.67 -8.69 -6.51
CA LEU A 229 -25.66 -9.14 -5.56
C LEU A 229 -24.47 -8.18 -5.59
N GLU A 230 -23.79 -8.07 -4.47
CA GLU A 230 -22.59 -7.26 -4.32
C GLU A 230 -21.50 -8.05 -3.62
N ILE A 231 -20.30 -8.04 -4.16
CA ILE A 231 -19.10 -8.49 -3.44
C ILE A 231 -18.61 -7.31 -2.64
N ARG A 232 -18.54 -7.47 -1.32
CA ARG A 232 -18.15 -6.42 -0.38
C ARG A 232 -16.66 -6.46 -0.10
N GLU A 233 -16.14 -7.64 0.22
CA GLU A 233 -14.75 -7.83 0.61
C GLU A 233 -14.23 -9.17 0.10
N VAL A 234 -12.92 -9.23 -0.13
CA VAL A 234 -12.21 -10.44 -0.55
C VAL A 234 -10.92 -10.59 0.23
N ALA A 235 -10.80 -11.70 0.95
CA ALA A 235 -9.55 -12.11 1.58
C ALA A 235 -8.98 -13.32 0.85
N ARG A 236 -7.68 -13.29 0.49
CA ARG A 236 -7.14 -14.28 -0.43
C ARG A 236 -5.73 -14.73 -0.04
N ASP A 237 -5.51 -16.04 -0.11
CA ASP A 237 -4.22 -16.71 -0.18
C ASP A 237 -4.06 -17.28 -1.59
N PRO A 238 -3.37 -16.58 -2.50
CA PRO A 238 -3.35 -16.95 -3.91
C PRO A 238 -2.93 -18.41 -4.14
N GLY A 239 -3.74 -19.14 -4.89
CA GLY A 239 -3.52 -20.55 -5.22
C GLY A 239 -3.79 -21.54 -4.09
N GLN A 240 -4.29 -21.10 -2.93
CA GLN A 240 -4.62 -21.95 -1.80
C GLN A 240 -6.09 -21.82 -1.40
N ARG A 241 -6.48 -20.68 -0.84
CA ARG A 241 -7.84 -20.45 -0.35
C ARG A 241 -8.19 -18.96 -0.39
N ALA A 242 -9.44 -18.68 -0.65
CA ALA A 242 -10.01 -17.32 -0.56
C ALA A 242 -11.34 -17.34 0.19
N LYS A 243 -11.68 -16.21 0.79
CA LYS A 243 -13.02 -15.93 1.33
C LYS A 243 -13.57 -14.72 0.61
N VAL A 244 -14.83 -14.80 0.17
CA VAL A 244 -15.53 -13.74 -0.56
C VAL A 244 -16.79 -13.37 0.19
N ALA A 245 -16.86 -12.15 0.69
CA ALA A 245 -18.03 -11.62 1.37
C ALA A 245 -19.04 -11.10 0.34
N VAL A 246 -20.24 -11.66 0.36
CA VAL A 246 -21.31 -11.32 -0.56
C VAL A 246 -22.53 -10.81 0.18
N LYS A 247 -23.19 -9.80 -0.40
CA LYS A 247 -24.42 -9.19 0.10
C LYS A 247 -25.49 -9.25 -0.98
N ALA A 248 -26.71 -9.68 -0.62
CA ALA A 248 -27.85 -9.53 -1.49
C ALA A 248 -28.45 -8.12 -1.33
N ASN A 249 -28.70 -7.46 -2.44
CA ASN A 249 -29.48 -6.21 -2.50
C ASN A 249 -30.97 -6.51 -2.70
N ASP A 250 -31.33 -7.69 -3.21
CA ASP A 250 -32.69 -8.22 -3.26
C ASP A 250 -32.86 -9.39 -2.29
N GLN A 251 -33.75 -9.24 -1.31
CA GLN A 251 -34.02 -10.25 -0.28
C GLN A 251 -34.53 -11.61 -0.80
N ARG A 252 -34.96 -11.68 -2.06
CA ARG A 252 -35.44 -12.92 -2.71
C ARG A 252 -34.31 -13.80 -3.21
N ILE A 253 -33.08 -13.31 -3.23
CA ILE A 253 -31.92 -14.02 -3.76
C ILE A 253 -31.11 -14.58 -2.60
N ASP A 254 -30.79 -15.87 -2.66
CA ASP A 254 -29.79 -16.48 -1.83
C ASP A 254 -28.39 -16.15 -2.36
N PRO A 255 -27.61 -15.28 -1.68
CA PRO A 255 -26.33 -14.84 -2.21
C PRO A 255 -25.30 -15.97 -2.27
N GLN A 256 -25.28 -16.86 -1.27
CA GLN A 256 -24.35 -18.00 -1.26
C GLN A 256 -24.67 -19.00 -2.36
N GLY A 257 -25.92 -19.44 -2.43
CA GLY A 257 -26.37 -20.40 -3.45
C GLY A 257 -26.16 -19.88 -4.86
N THR A 258 -26.41 -18.58 -5.10
CA THR A 258 -26.22 -17.93 -6.40
C THR A 258 -24.75 -17.88 -6.82
N CYS A 259 -23.82 -17.54 -5.90
CA CYS A 259 -22.38 -17.51 -6.18
C CYS A 259 -21.78 -18.90 -6.32
N ILE A 260 -22.29 -19.90 -5.60
CA ILE A 260 -21.85 -21.30 -5.72
C ILE A 260 -22.33 -21.87 -7.07
N GLY A 261 -23.60 -21.60 -7.42
CA GLY A 261 -24.22 -22.11 -8.62
C GLY A 261 -24.65 -23.58 -8.50
N VAL A 262 -25.38 -24.07 -9.51
CA VAL A 262 -25.86 -25.45 -9.52
C VAL A 262 -24.71 -26.45 -9.45
N ARG A 263 -24.68 -27.27 -8.41
CA ARG A 263 -23.61 -28.25 -8.15
C ARG A 263 -22.20 -27.62 -8.11
N GLY A 264 -22.10 -26.37 -7.71
CA GLY A 264 -20.81 -25.66 -7.63
C GLY A 264 -20.28 -25.18 -8.98
N SER A 265 -21.10 -25.12 -10.02
CA SER A 265 -20.61 -24.79 -11.38
C SER A 265 -19.90 -23.44 -11.46
N ARG A 266 -20.44 -22.39 -10.83
CA ARG A 266 -19.88 -21.05 -10.87
C ARG A 266 -18.60 -20.93 -10.02
N VAL A 267 -18.64 -21.40 -8.77
CA VAL A 267 -17.46 -21.36 -7.90
C VAL A 267 -16.31 -22.21 -8.47
N ASN A 268 -16.61 -23.36 -9.10
CA ASN A 268 -15.59 -24.19 -9.74
C ASN A 268 -15.00 -23.55 -11.00
N ALA A 269 -15.79 -22.78 -11.77
CA ALA A 269 -15.28 -22.05 -12.92
C ALA A 269 -14.24 -21.00 -12.50
N VAL A 270 -14.53 -20.24 -11.44
CA VAL A 270 -13.60 -19.26 -10.87
C VAL A 270 -12.39 -19.97 -10.23
N SER A 271 -12.60 -21.02 -9.44
CA SER A 271 -11.54 -21.80 -8.82
C SER A 271 -10.56 -22.37 -9.86
N ASN A 272 -11.05 -22.90 -10.98
CA ASN A 272 -10.23 -23.45 -12.05
C ASN A 272 -9.35 -22.38 -12.71
N GLU A 273 -9.88 -21.17 -12.90
CA GLU A 273 -9.09 -20.05 -13.42
C GLU A 273 -7.96 -19.67 -12.45
N LEU A 274 -8.16 -19.86 -11.15
CA LEU A 274 -7.21 -19.55 -10.07
C LEU A 274 -6.39 -20.77 -9.64
N SER A 275 -6.13 -21.70 -10.57
CA SER A 275 -5.30 -22.89 -10.34
C SER A 275 -5.80 -23.84 -9.25
N GLY A 276 -7.12 -23.91 -9.07
CA GLY A 276 -7.76 -24.78 -8.08
C GLY A 276 -7.84 -24.16 -6.68
N GLU A 277 -7.73 -22.84 -6.55
CA GLU A 277 -7.89 -22.12 -5.28
C GLU A 277 -9.28 -22.40 -4.69
N ARG A 278 -9.31 -22.81 -3.42
CA ARG A 278 -10.55 -23.08 -2.72
C ARG A 278 -11.23 -21.77 -2.33
N ILE A 279 -12.50 -21.59 -2.69
CA ILE A 279 -13.23 -20.35 -2.47
C ILE A 279 -14.39 -20.61 -1.51
N ASP A 280 -14.40 -19.92 -0.38
CA ASP A 280 -15.49 -19.91 0.59
C ASP A 280 -16.34 -18.64 0.39
N ILE A 281 -17.64 -18.83 0.16
CA ILE A 281 -18.59 -17.72 0.04
C ILE A 281 -19.16 -17.41 1.42
N VAL A 282 -18.95 -16.17 1.89
CA VAL A 282 -19.33 -15.67 3.21
C VAL A 282 -20.47 -14.67 3.07
N LEU A 283 -21.51 -14.80 3.90
CA LEU A 283 -22.57 -13.77 3.97
C LEU A 283 -22.03 -12.55 4.68
N TRP A 284 -22.06 -11.41 3.99
CA TRP A 284 -21.74 -10.14 4.60
C TRP A 284 -22.86 -9.68 5.53
N SER A 285 -22.50 -9.11 6.67
CA SER A 285 -23.41 -8.47 7.63
C SER A 285 -22.88 -7.11 8.03
N PRO A 286 -23.74 -6.10 8.26
CA PRO A 286 -23.34 -4.84 8.87
C PRO A 286 -22.99 -4.99 10.36
N GLU A 287 -23.45 -6.06 11.00
CA GLU A 287 -23.17 -6.38 12.40
C GLU A 287 -21.85 -7.15 12.48
N PRO A 288 -20.82 -6.60 13.16
CA PRO A 288 -19.49 -7.21 13.21
C PRO A 288 -19.50 -8.64 13.77
N ALA A 289 -20.22 -8.89 14.86
CA ALA A 289 -20.33 -10.22 15.46
C ALA A 289 -20.85 -11.25 14.46
N GLN A 290 -21.95 -10.93 13.76
CA GLN A 290 -22.53 -11.83 12.78
C GLN A 290 -21.62 -12.04 11.59
N PHE A 291 -20.91 -10.99 11.13
CA PHE A 291 -19.98 -11.10 10.02
C PHE A 291 -18.78 -11.96 10.37
N VAL A 292 -18.22 -11.82 11.57
CA VAL A 292 -17.13 -12.67 12.08
C VAL A 292 -17.57 -14.14 12.16
N MET A 293 -18.76 -14.41 12.71
CA MET A 293 -19.31 -15.78 12.75
C MET A 293 -19.40 -16.40 11.35
N ASN A 294 -19.95 -15.65 10.39
CA ASN A 294 -20.06 -16.10 9.01
C ASN A 294 -18.68 -16.34 8.38
N ALA A 295 -17.71 -15.48 8.68
CA ALA A 295 -16.36 -15.55 8.14
C ALA A 295 -15.56 -16.74 8.67
N LEU A 296 -15.83 -17.21 9.88
CA LEU A 296 -15.15 -18.36 10.50
C LEU A 296 -15.69 -19.70 10.06
N SER A 297 -16.85 -19.73 9.36
CA SER A 297 -17.38 -20.97 8.81
C SER A 297 -16.27 -21.84 8.14
N PRO A 298 -16.27 -23.18 8.34
CA PRO A 298 -17.35 -24.01 8.90
C PRO A 298 -17.30 -24.22 10.43
N ALA A 299 -16.47 -23.49 11.18
CA ALA A 299 -16.42 -23.59 12.62
C ALA A 299 -17.70 -22.99 13.25
N GLU A 300 -18.20 -23.64 14.30
CA GLU A 300 -19.30 -23.17 15.11
C GLU A 300 -18.73 -22.32 16.25
N VAL A 301 -19.26 -21.11 16.41
CA VAL A 301 -18.86 -20.14 17.44
C VAL A 301 -19.87 -20.15 18.58
N SER A 302 -19.41 -20.32 19.81
CA SER A 302 -20.25 -20.38 21.01
C SER A 302 -20.58 -18.98 21.53
N ARG A 303 -19.61 -18.07 21.59
CA ARG A 303 -19.76 -16.70 22.06
C ARG A 303 -18.77 -15.76 21.35
N ILE A 304 -19.15 -14.50 21.20
CA ILE A 304 -18.31 -13.42 20.69
C ILE A 304 -18.32 -12.27 21.64
N VAL A 305 -17.14 -11.70 21.89
CA VAL A 305 -16.96 -10.46 22.66
C VAL A 305 -16.23 -9.47 21.75
N ILE A 306 -16.79 -8.29 21.58
CA ILE A 306 -16.23 -7.23 20.72
C ILE A 306 -15.58 -6.18 21.62
N ASP A 307 -14.31 -5.88 21.35
CA ASP A 307 -13.56 -4.77 21.93
C ASP A 307 -13.39 -3.71 20.84
N GLU A 308 -14.23 -2.68 20.88
CA GLU A 308 -14.23 -1.60 19.87
C GLU A 308 -12.98 -0.73 19.99
N ASP A 309 -12.47 -0.53 21.21
CA ASP A 309 -11.31 0.33 21.48
C ASP A 309 -10.02 -0.26 20.89
N LYS A 310 -9.86 -1.58 21.01
CA LYS A 310 -8.72 -2.31 20.41
C LYS A 310 -8.97 -2.77 19.00
N HIS A 311 -10.18 -2.57 18.47
CA HIS A 311 -10.63 -3.09 17.18
C HIS A 311 -10.40 -4.61 17.05
N ALA A 312 -10.68 -5.32 18.15
CA ALA A 312 -10.46 -6.76 18.32
C ALA A 312 -11.76 -7.50 18.67
N VAL A 313 -11.81 -8.77 18.30
CA VAL A 313 -12.95 -9.65 18.59
C VAL A 313 -12.42 -10.93 19.19
N ASP A 314 -12.84 -11.22 20.41
CA ASP A 314 -12.59 -12.49 21.09
C ASP A 314 -13.69 -13.48 20.69
N VAL A 315 -13.27 -14.55 20.05
CA VAL A 315 -14.16 -15.59 19.52
C VAL A 315 -13.99 -16.84 20.36
N ILE A 316 -15.03 -17.21 21.06
CA ILE A 316 -15.05 -18.33 21.98
C ILE A 316 -15.72 -19.51 21.29
N VAL A 317 -15.01 -20.62 21.22
CA VAL A 317 -15.43 -21.85 20.56
C VAL A 317 -15.29 -23.06 21.48
N ASP A 318 -16.04 -24.11 21.20
CA ASP A 318 -15.83 -25.38 21.88
C ASP A 318 -14.48 -25.98 21.49
N GLU A 319 -13.84 -26.78 22.36
CA GLU A 319 -12.53 -27.39 22.13
C GLU A 319 -12.47 -28.18 20.81
N ASN A 320 -13.55 -28.87 20.44
CA ASN A 320 -13.66 -29.62 19.20
C ASN A 320 -13.72 -28.72 17.94
N GLN A 321 -14.07 -27.44 18.06
CA GLN A 321 -14.18 -26.45 16.99
C GLN A 321 -12.90 -25.62 16.83
N LEU A 322 -12.04 -25.57 17.85
CA LEU A 322 -10.84 -24.74 17.87
C LEU A 322 -9.95 -24.96 16.63
N ALA A 323 -9.66 -26.22 16.31
CA ALA A 323 -8.85 -26.56 15.15
C ALA A 323 -9.48 -26.15 13.81
N LEU A 324 -10.82 -26.14 13.70
CA LEU A 324 -11.56 -25.68 12.52
C LEU A 324 -11.56 -24.15 12.42
N ALA A 325 -11.75 -23.46 13.55
CA ALA A 325 -11.76 -22.01 13.63
C ALA A 325 -10.40 -21.42 13.23
N ILE A 326 -9.31 -21.96 13.79
CA ILE A 326 -7.94 -21.56 13.44
C ILE A 326 -7.60 -21.98 12.01
N GLY A 327 -7.93 -23.21 11.64
CA GLY A 327 -7.56 -23.81 10.37
C GLY A 327 -6.09 -24.19 10.28
N ARG A 328 -5.71 -24.85 9.19
CA ARG A 328 -4.33 -25.30 8.97
C ARG A 328 -3.36 -24.12 8.91
N GLY A 329 -2.43 -24.05 9.86
CA GLY A 329 -1.44 -22.97 9.94
C GLY A 329 -2.06 -21.58 10.14
N GLY A 330 -3.21 -21.49 10.83
CA GLY A 330 -3.90 -20.22 11.07
C GLY A 330 -4.62 -19.63 9.84
N GLN A 331 -4.74 -20.38 8.75
CA GLN A 331 -5.27 -19.84 7.50
C GLN A 331 -6.73 -19.36 7.61
N ASN A 332 -7.58 -20.10 8.35
CA ASN A 332 -8.99 -19.74 8.42
C ASN A 332 -9.21 -18.44 9.22
N VAL A 333 -8.59 -18.34 10.40
CA VAL A 333 -8.67 -17.13 11.23
C VAL A 333 -8.01 -15.93 10.54
N ARG A 334 -6.85 -16.10 9.90
CA ARG A 334 -6.16 -15.02 9.19
C ARG A 334 -7.00 -14.48 8.02
N LEU A 335 -7.58 -15.36 7.19
CA LEU A 335 -8.46 -14.92 6.11
C LEU A 335 -9.76 -14.29 6.63
N ALA A 336 -10.31 -14.78 7.75
CA ALA A 336 -11.47 -14.17 8.38
C ALA A 336 -11.13 -12.79 8.94
N SER A 337 -9.97 -12.62 9.58
CA SER A 337 -9.49 -11.32 10.08
C SER A 337 -9.33 -10.31 8.95
N ILE A 338 -8.67 -10.68 7.85
CA ILE A 338 -8.51 -9.80 6.66
C ILE A 338 -9.88 -9.45 6.06
N LEU A 339 -10.79 -10.43 5.96
CA LEU A 339 -12.10 -10.23 5.36
C LEU A 339 -13.00 -9.28 6.15
N THR A 340 -12.93 -9.38 7.49
CA THR A 340 -13.78 -8.59 8.40
C THR A 340 -13.14 -7.26 8.80
N GLY A 341 -11.81 -7.15 8.66
CA GLY A 341 -11.03 -6.00 9.12
C GLY A 341 -10.79 -6.00 10.63
N TRP A 342 -11.23 -7.00 11.38
CA TRP A 342 -11.07 -7.11 12.84
C TRP A 342 -9.91 -8.03 13.20
N GLN A 343 -9.21 -7.72 14.27
CA GLN A 343 -8.27 -8.65 14.87
C GLN A 343 -9.06 -9.75 15.60
N LEU A 344 -8.87 -11.01 15.21
CA LEU A 344 -9.61 -12.14 15.76
C LEU A 344 -8.73 -12.95 16.71
N ASN A 345 -9.15 -13.07 17.96
CA ASN A 345 -8.54 -13.93 18.98
C ASN A 345 -9.44 -15.15 19.18
N ILE A 346 -8.95 -16.31 18.85
CA ILE A 346 -9.73 -17.55 19.00
C ILE A 346 -9.28 -18.24 20.28
N MET A 347 -10.23 -18.59 21.14
CA MET A 347 -9.98 -19.26 22.41
C MET A 347 -11.09 -20.27 22.74
N THR A 348 -10.78 -21.22 23.59
CA THR A 348 -11.78 -22.14 24.13
C THR A 348 -12.61 -21.49 25.24
N VAL A 349 -13.72 -22.13 25.60
CA VAL A 349 -14.54 -21.68 26.75
C VAL A 349 -13.69 -21.70 28.03
N GLU A 350 -12.87 -22.74 28.21
CA GLU A 350 -12.01 -22.86 29.39
C GLU A 350 -10.95 -21.74 29.43
N GLU A 351 -10.27 -21.44 28.33
CA GLU A 351 -9.30 -20.34 28.24
C GLU A 351 -9.95 -18.96 28.47
N ALA A 352 -11.19 -18.78 27.99
CA ALA A 352 -11.94 -17.53 28.23
C ALA A 352 -12.31 -17.38 29.70
N ASP A 353 -12.76 -18.45 30.34
CA ASP A 353 -13.13 -18.44 31.74
C ASP A 353 -11.89 -18.24 32.65
N GLU A 354 -10.75 -18.87 32.32
CA GLU A 354 -9.48 -18.64 33.02
C GLU A 354 -9.00 -17.19 32.88
N ARG A 355 -9.11 -16.62 31.70
CA ARG A 355 -8.74 -15.22 31.43
C ARG A 355 -9.65 -14.25 32.21
N ASN A 356 -10.96 -14.46 32.16
CA ASN A 356 -11.91 -13.66 32.94
C ASN A 356 -11.61 -13.75 34.44
N ALA A 357 -11.38 -14.99 34.95
CA ALA A 357 -11.03 -15.17 36.36
C ALA A 357 -9.70 -14.48 36.74
N ALA A 358 -8.73 -14.42 35.81
CA ALA A 358 -7.48 -13.71 36.04
C ALA A 358 -7.68 -12.19 36.03
N GLU A 359 -8.51 -11.66 35.13
CA GLU A 359 -8.90 -10.25 35.09
C GLU A 359 -9.68 -9.84 36.35
N ASP A 360 -10.66 -10.66 36.76
CA ASP A 360 -11.43 -10.46 37.99
C ASP A 360 -10.53 -10.45 39.23
N ALA A 361 -9.52 -11.35 39.28
CA ALA A 361 -8.56 -11.38 40.38
C ALA A 361 -7.68 -10.12 40.42
N VAL A 362 -7.33 -9.52 39.29
CA VAL A 362 -6.59 -8.25 39.25
C VAL A 362 -7.48 -7.12 39.76
N ILE A 363 -8.73 -7.05 39.32
CA ILE A 363 -9.69 -6.03 39.75
C ILE A 363 -9.99 -6.18 41.26
N ARG A 364 -10.20 -7.43 41.72
CA ARG A 364 -10.37 -7.74 43.15
C ARG A 364 -9.18 -7.22 43.96
N ASN A 365 -7.97 -7.48 43.51
CA ASN A 365 -6.74 -7.04 44.16
C ASN A 365 -6.62 -5.50 44.18
N LEU A 366 -7.05 -4.83 43.11
CA LEU A 366 -7.14 -3.38 43.03
C LEU A 366 -8.10 -2.84 44.14
N PHE A 367 -9.29 -3.40 44.24
CA PHE A 367 -10.29 -2.96 45.21
C PHE A 367 -9.89 -3.28 46.66
N THR A 368 -9.41 -4.48 46.95
CA THR A 368 -8.95 -4.84 48.30
C THR A 368 -7.79 -3.97 48.74
N THR A 369 -6.83 -3.67 47.87
CA THR A 369 -5.65 -2.87 48.20
C THR A 369 -6.00 -1.39 48.40
N HIS A 370 -6.78 -0.82 47.49
CA HIS A 370 -7.01 0.64 47.47
C HIS A 370 -8.24 1.08 48.24
N LEU A 371 -9.31 0.26 48.28
CA LEU A 371 -10.52 0.56 49.04
C LEU A 371 -10.45 0.02 50.46
N ASN A 372 -9.47 -0.83 50.78
CA ASN A 372 -9.32 -1.49 52.05
C ASN A 372 -10.63 -2.21 52.50
N ILE A 373 -11.15 -3.04 51.62
CA ILE A 373 -12.31 -3.90 51.79
C ILE A 373 -11.90 -5.37 51.84
N ASP A 374 -12.78 -6.23 52.29
CA ASP A 374 -12.57 -7.67 52.26
C ASP A 374 -12.81 -8.25 50.86
N ASP A 375 -12.34 -9.48 50.65
CA ASP A 375 -12.43 -10.16 49.35
C ASP A 375 -13.91 -10.37 48.95
N GLU A 376 -14.82 -10.61 49.90
CA GLU A 376 -16.24 -10.83 49.65
C GLU A 376 -16.92 -9.57 49.10
N THR A 377 -16.62 -8.40 49.67
CA THR A 377 -17.12 -7.13 49.18
C THR A 377 -16.51 -6.77 47.80
N ALA A 378 -15.25 -7.08 47.60
CA ALA A 378 -14.59 -6.87 46.29
C ALA A 378 -15.18 -7.76 45.20
N ASP A 379 -15.47 -9.05 45.52
CA ASP A 379 -16.12 -9.97 44.57
C ASP A 379 -17.51 -9.47 44.17
N ILE A 380 -18.30 -8.96 45.09
CA ILE A 380 -19.62 -8.40 44.80
C ILE A 380 -19.50 -7.21 43.83
N LEU A 381 -18.52 -6.32 44.02
CA LEU A 381 -18.30 -5.20 43.08
C LEU A 381 -17.91 -5.67 41.69
N VAL A 382 -17.07 -6.68 41.60
CA VAL A 382 -16.65 -7.29 40.31
C VAL A 382 -17.83 -7.98 39.61
N GLU A 383 -18.64 -8.75 40.35
CA GLU A 383 -19.84 -9.43 39.82
C GLU A 383 -20.89 -8.44 39.31
N GLU A 384 -21.01 -7.25 39.94
CA GLU A 384 -21.89 -6.16 39.49
C GLU A 384 -21.29 -5.31 38.34
N GLY A 385 -20.07 -5.65 37.87
CA GLY A 385 -19.44 -5.09 36.67
C GLY A 385 -18.59 -3.86 36.93
N PHE A 386 -18.22 -3.55 38.18
CA PHE A 386 -17.26 -2.50 38.48
C PHE A 386 -15.83 -2.99 38.22
N ALA A 387 -15.08 -2.24 37.38
CA ALA A 387 -13.71 -2.59 37.00
C ALA A 387 -12.66 -1.57 37.46
N THR A 388 -13.07 -0.33 37.78
CA THR A 388 -12.15 0.77 38.08
C THR A 388 -12.51 1.49 39.37
N LEU A 389 -11.52 2.15 39.98
CA LEU A 389 -11.75 3.01 41.18
C LEU A 389 -12.62 4.23 40.82
N GLU A 390 -12.49 4.74 39.59
CA GLU A 390 -13.26 5.87 39.08
C GLU A 390 -14.75 5.54 39.00
N GLU A 391 -15.11 4.34 38.54
CA GLU A 391 -16.49 3.88 38.51
C GLU A 391 -17.07 3.87 39.93
N VAL A 392 -16.40 3.27 40.89
CA VAL A 392 -16.86 3.26 42.31
C VAL A 392 -16.96 4.67 42.87
N ALA A 393 -16.03 5.59 42.53
CA ALA A 393 -16.00 6.95 43.06
C ALA A 393 -17.14 7.84 42.52
N TYR A 394 -17.46 7.71 41.22
CA TYR A 394 -18.26 8.69 40.47
C TYR A 394 -19.61 8.19 39.98
N VAL A 395 -19.85 6.87 39.93
CA VAL A 395 -21.17 6.31 39.60
C VAL A 395 -22.27 6.90 40.49
N PRO A 396 -23.52 7.06 40.02
CA PRO A 396 -24.63 7.48 40.85
C PRO A 396 -24.79 6.57 42.07
N ALA A 397 -24.94 7.17 43.25
CA ALA A 397 -25.07 6.38 44.50
C ALA A 397 -26.24 5.37 44.47
N ALA A 398 -27.27 5.66 43.65
CA ALA A 398 -28.43 4.78 43.51
C ALA A 398 -28.06 3.42 42.86
N GLU A 399 -27.03 3.35 42.06
CA GLU A 399 -26.55 2.11 41.45
C GLU A 399 -25.82 1.22 42.46
N LEU A 400 -24.95 1.81 43.29
CA LEU A 400 -24.30 1.10 44.38
C LEU A 400 -25.29 0.67 45.46
N LEU A 401 -26.33 1.48 45.73
CA LEU A 401 -27.41 1.14 46.67
C LEU A 401 -28.38 0.05 46.17
N ALA A 402 -28.35 -0.25 44.87
CA ALA A 402 -29.12 -1.34 44.29
C ALA A 402 -28.48 -2.71 44.51
N ILE A 403 -27.22 -2.73 44.94
CA ILE A 403 -26.47 -3.96 45.23
C ILE A 403 -26.93 -4.55 46.56
N ASP A 404 -27.26 -5.83 46.56
CA ASP A 404 -27.69 -6.51 47.77
C ASP A 404 -26.60 -6.50 48.86
N GLY A 405 -26.94 -5.99 50.02
CA GLY A 405 -26.01 -5.88 51.14
C GLY A 405 -25.31 -4.55 51.30
N PHE A 406 -25.51 -3.58 50.38
CA PHE A 406 -24.93 -2.25 50.46
C PHE A 406 -25.97 -1.27 51.03
N ASP A 407 -25.62 -0.63 52.14
CA ASP A 407 -26.38 0.46 52.73
C ASP A 407 -25.76 1.83 52.44
N GLU A 408 -26.46 2.90 52.84
CA GLU A 408 -26.04 4.27 52.58
C GLU A 408 -24.65 4.60 53.20
N GLU A 409 -24.34 4.00 54.37
CA GLU A 409 -23.08 4.20 55.09
C GLU A 409 -21.92 3.48 54.39
N ILE A 410 -22.13 2.25 53.88
CA ILE A 410 -21.16 1.48 53.10
C ILE A 410 -20.86 2.19 51.79
N VAL A 411 -21.89 2.59 51.05
CA VAL A 411 -21.75 3.28 49.79
C VAL A 411 -20.98 4.59 49.91
N GLU A 412 -21.30 5.42 50.91
CA GLU A 412 -20.59 6.67 51.16
C GLU A 412 -19.12 6.42 51.53
N THR A 413 -18.86 5.40 52.34
CA THR A 413 -17.51 5.01 52.74
C THR A 413 -16.68 4.51 51.54
N LEU A 414 -17.25 3.66 50.71
CA LEU A 414 -16.60 3.13 49.49
C LEU A 414 -16.24 4.26 48.53
N ARG A 415 -17.19 5.16 48.25
CA ARG A 415 -16.97 6.30 47.35
C ARG A 415 -15.89 7.26 47.88
N ASN A 416 -15.85 7.51 49.14
CA ASN A 416 -14.84 8.36 49.76
C ASN A 416 -13.46 7.70 49.69
N ARG A 417 -13.35 6.40 50.00
CA ARG A 417 -12.09 5.66 49.87
C ARG A 417 -11.61 5.58 48.42
N ALA A 418 -12.51 5.40 47.47
CA ALA A 418 -12.16 5.40 46.04
C ALA A 418 -11.60 6.76 45.60
N ARG A 419 -12.21 7.88 46.02
CA ARG A 419 -11.70 9.23 45.74
C ARG A 419 -10.35 9.48 46.38
N ASP A 420 -10.16 9.08 47.63
CA ASP A 420 -8.89 9.23 48.32
C ASP A 420 -7.79 8.37 47.67
N ALA A 421 -8.12 7.17 47.23
CA ALA A 421 -7.21 6.28 46.50
C ALA A 421 -6.80 6.90 45.15
N ILE A 422 -7.74 7.38 44.34
CA ILE A 422 -7.48 8.06 43.08
C ILE A 422 -6.59 9.28 43.31
N LEU A 423 -6.89 10.11 44.30
CA LEU A 423 -6.07 11.27 44.66
C LEU A 423 -4.63 10.86 45.03
N THR A 424 -4.50 9.80 45.85
CA THR A 424 -3.17 9.29 46.25
C THR A 424 -2.37 8.77 45.05
N ILE A 425 -3.00 8.01 44.16
CA ILE A 425 -2.38 7.51 42.93
C ILE A 425 -1.96 8.68 42.02
N THR A 426 -2.83 9.69 41.89
CA THR A 426 -2.54 10.87 41.05
C THR A 426 -1.34 11.67 41.59
N ILE A 427 -1.32 11.92 42.93
CA ILE A 427 -0.20 12.62 43.59
C ILE A 427 1.10 11.83 43.42
N ALA A 428 1.07 10.50 43.63
CA ALA A 428 2.26 9.67 43.45
C ALA A 428 2.77 9.66 42.00
N ALA A 429 1.86 9.68 41.00
CA ALA A 429 2.20 9.80 39.59
C ALA A 429 2.80 11.18 39.27
N GLU A 430 2.25 12.28 39.84
CA GLU A 430 2.80 13.62 39.68
C GLU A 430 4.19 13.77 40.33
N GLU A 431 4.40 13.16 41.51
CA GLU A 431 5.70 13.14 42.18
C GLU A 431 6.73 12.41 41.32
N LYS A 432 6.41 11.21 40.79
CA LYS A 432 7.29 10.48 39.87
C LYS A 432 7.56 11.26 38.59
N LEU A 433 6.56 11.91 38.01
CA LEU A 433 6.74 12.79 36.86
C LEU A 433 7.63 14.00 37.20
N GLY A 434 7.61 14.47 38.46
CA GLY A 434 8.50 15.51 38.97
C GLY A 434 9.97 15.09 38.98
N GLU A 435 10.26 13.82 39.17
CA GLU A 435 11.62 13.24 39.17
C GLU A 435 12.22 13.08 37.76
N VAL A 436 11.41 13.16 36.71
CA VAL A 436 11.88 13.06 35.32
C VAL A 436 12.74 14.26 34.96
N SER A 437 13.91 13.99 34.40
CA SER A 437 14.88 15.01 34.01
C SER A 437 14.36 15.96 32.93
N GLU A 438 14.83 17.22 32.92
CA GLU A 438 14.44 18.19 31.89
C GLU A 438 14.84 17.74 30.49
N ASP A 439 15.97 17.06 30.35
CA ASP A 439 16.48 16.54 29.08
C ASP A 439 15.55 15.47 28.49
N MET A 440 14.93 14.67 29.34
CA MET A 440 13.96 13.66 28.92
C MET A 440 12.61 14.28 28.55
N ARG A 441 12.18 15.33 29.25
CA ARG A 441 10.94 16.06 28.94
C ARG A 441 10.96 16.78 27.60
N ASN A 442 12.15 17.22 27.18
CA ASN A 442 12.38 17.96 25.93
C ASN A 442 12.84 17.05 24.79
N LEU A 443 12.83 15.74 24.97
CA LEU A 443 13.29 14.80 23.97
C LEU A 443 12.28 14.69 22.81
N ASP A 444 12.77 14.77 21.58
CA ASP A 444 11.95 14.69 20.39
C ASP A 444 11.27 13.30 20.27
N GLY A 445 9.96 13.28 20.08
CA GLY A 445 9.16 12.06 20.00
C GLY A 445 8.58 11.57 21.35
N VAL A 446 8.91 12.20 22.47
CA VAL A 446 8.35 11.85 23.77
C VAL A 446 7.18 12.77 24.12
N ASN A 447 5.99 12.20 24.26
CA ASN A 447 4.79 12.92 24.65
C ASN A 447 4.50 12.76 26.16
N SER A 448 3.54 13.54 26.70
CA SER A 448 3.21 13.55 28.12
C SER A 448 2.71 12.20 28.65
N ASP A 449 2.01 11.42 27.83
CA ASP A 449 1.52 10.10 28.21
C ASP A 449 2.65 9.08 28.30
N MET A 450 3.56 9.14 27.34
CA MET A 450 4.78 8.32 27.34
C MET A 450 5.67 8.66 28.55
N LEU A 451 5.85 9.95 28.85
CA LEU A 451 6.62 10.38 30.04
C LEU A 451 6.03 9.82 31.34
N ARG A 452 4.71 9.81 31.45
CA ARG A 452 4.04 9.26 32.63
C ARG A 452 4.29 7.77 32.77
N LYS A 453 4.11 6.99 31.71
CA LYS A 453 4.34 5.54 31.71
C LYS A 453 5.80 5.19 31.99
N LEU A 454 6.74 5.95 31.44
CA LEU A 454 8.17 5.79 31.70
C LEU A 454 8.51 6.12 33.16
N ALA A 455 7.96 7.20 33.73
CA ALA A 455 8.15 7.56 35.13
C ALA A 455 7.55 6.50 36.08
N GLU A 456 6.40 5.94 35.74
CA GLU A 456 5.78 4.82 36.48
C GLU A 456 6.65 3.58 36.48
N ALA A 457 7.32 3.28 35.36
CA ALA A 457 8.28 2.18 35.21
C ALA A 457 9.66 2.47 35.84
N GLY A 458 9.87 3.67 36.39
CA GLY A 458 11.13 4.07 37.02
C GLY A 458 12.19 4.59 36.07
N VAL A 459 11.86 4.82 34.81
CA VAL A 459 12.74 5.40 33.78
C VAL A 459 12.61 6.92 33.85
N THR A 460 13.52 7.57 34.59
CA THR A 460 13.44 9.01 34.89
C THR A 460 14.54 9.84 34.23
N GLN A 461 15.61 9.21 33.77
CA GLN A 461 16.73 9.87 33.11
C GLN A 461 16.79 9.51 31.64
N ARG A 462 17.38 10.39 30.82
CA ARG A 462 17.60 10.17 29.41
C ARG A 462 18.47 8.94 29.13
N ASP A 463 19.45 8.70 30.01
CA ASP A 463 20.35 7.54 29.90
C ASP A 463 19.61 6.23 30.14
N ASP A 464 18.71 6.19 31.14
CA ASP A 464 17.87 5.00 31.41
C ASP A 464 17.03 4.64 30.15
N LEU A 465 16.44 5.66 29.49
CA LEU A 465 15.69 5.48 28.27
C LEU A 465 16.57 5.02 27.10
N ALA A 466 17.81 5.53 27.01
CA ALA A 466 18.77 5.16 25.99
C ALA A 466 19.28 3.70 26.15
N GLU A 467 19.26 3.15 27.36
CA GLU A 467 19.65 1.77 27.66
C GLU A 467 18.54 0.75 27.29
N LEU A 468 17.26 1.17 27.22
CA LEU A 468 16.15 0.27 26.88
C LEU A 468 16.30 -0.30 25.47
N SER A 469 15.82 -1.54 25.32
CA SER A 469 15.56 -2.12 24.00
C SER A 469 14.25 -1.59 23.41
N VAL A 470 14.08 -1.77 22.09
CA VAL A 470 12.83 -1.36 21.41
C VAL A 470 11.64 -2.12 21.98
N ASP A 471 11.80 -3.43 22.24
CA ASP A 471 10.75 -4.28 22.76
C ASP A 471 10.32 -3.87 24.17
N GLU A 472 11.27 -3.53 25.05
CA GLU A 472 10.98 -3.03 26.39
C GLU A 472 10.25 -1.68 26.37
N LEU A 473 10.64 -0.77 25.48
CA LEU A 473 9.96 0.51 25.34
C LEU A 473 8.51 0.34 24.83
N VAL A 474 8.30 -0.56 23.86
CA VAL A 474 6.95 -0.91 23.38
C VAL A 474 6.10 -1.52 24.50
N GLU A 475 6.66 -2.41 25.31
CA GLU A 475 5.97 -3.04 26.42
C GLU A 475 5.55 -2.01 27.52
N ILE A 476 6.44 -1.06 27.85
CA ILE A 476 6.16 -0.02 28.84
C ILE A 476 5.14 1.00 28.34
N THR A 477 5.29 1.47 27.10
CA THR A 477 4.56 2.64 26.62
C THR A 477 3.37 2.29 25.73
N GLY A 478 3.39 1.12 25.08
CA GLY A 478 2.38 0.69 24.13
C GLY A 478 2.44 1.39 22.77
N VAL A 479 3.55 2.09 22.45
CA VAL A 479 3.78 2.72 21.12
C VAL A 479 4.21 1.70 20.09
N ASP A 480 4.11 2.04 18.81
CA ASP A 480 4.56 1.16 17.75
C ASP A 480 6.11 1.04 17.69
N GLU A 481 6.59 -0.03 17.07
CA GLU A 481 8.02 -0.35 16.98
C GLU A 481 8.83 0.73 16.25
N GLU A 482 8.25 1.42 15.27
CA GLU A 482 8.91 2.48 14.51
C GLU A 482 9.03 3.78 15.31
N GLU A 483 8.02 4.09 16.12
CA GLU A 483 8.03 5.23 17.03
C GLU A 483 9.00 4.98 18.18
N ALA A 484 9.00 3.78 18.76
CA ALA A 484 9.95 3.35 19.80
C ALA A 484 11.40 3.45 19.32
N LYS A 485 11.71 3.00 18.10
CA LYS A 485 13.05 3.15 17.49
C LYS A 485 13.50 4.60 17.39
N LYS A 486 12.60 5.51 16.98
CA LYS A 486 12.92 6.94 16.86
C LYS A 486 13.24 7.56 18.21
N VAL A 487 12.44 7.25 19.23
CA VAL A 487 12.63 7.77 20.60
C VAL A 487 13.95 7.28 21.19
N ILE A 488 14.28 5.99 21.06
CA ILE A 488 15.55 5.45 21.56
C ILE A 488 16.75 6.07 20.83
N LEU A 489 16.65 6.26 19.50
CA LEU A 489 17.71 6.92 18.73
C LEU A 489 17.92 8.37 19.19
N ALA A 490 16.83 9.12 19.40
CA ALA A 490 16.91 10.48 19.94
C ALA A 490 17.50 10.51 21.35
N ALA A 491 17.17 9.52 22.21
CA ALA A 491 17.76 9.39 23.52
C ALA A 491 19.28 9.12 23.47
N ARG A 492 19.76 8.33 22.51
CA ARG A 492 21.19 7.96 22.34
C ARG A 492 22.02 9.02 21.63
N GLU A 493 21.42 10.05 21.04
CA GLU A 493 22.13 11.05 20.23
C GLU A 493 23.26 11.76 21.02
N HIS A 494 23.09 11.98 22.32
CA HIS A 494 24.11 12.60 23.17
C HIS A 494 25.36 11.72 23.37
N TRP A 495 25.24 10.39 23.31
CA TRP A 495 26.40 9.49 23.39
C TRP A 495 27.38 9.67 22.23
N PHE A 496 26.84 10.05 21.04
CA PHE A 496 27.66 10.28 19.85
C PHE A 496 28.23 11.70 19.76
N THR A 497 27.69 12.64 20.54
CA THR A 497 28.21 14.02 20.61
C THR A 497 29.34 14.19 21.60
N GLU A 498 29.43 13.35 22.64
CA GLU A 498 30.53 13.40 23.63
C GLU A 498 31.84 12.74 23.12
N GLU A 499 31.82 11.85 22.14
CA GLU A 499 33.03 11.25 21.54
C GLU A 499 33.78 12.18 20.56
N ASN A 500 33.24 13.34 20.22
CA ASN A 500 33.87 14.30 19.28
C ASN A 500 34.42 15.59 19.93
N ASN A 501 34.61 15.66 21.26
CA ASN A 501 35.25 16.80 21.95
C ASN A 501 36.57 16.39 22.65
#